data_3d59c6ec8adac670ae18b4840dfd25a9
#
_entry.id   3d59c6ec8adac670ae18b4840dfd25a9
#
_cell.length_a   1.000
_cell.length_b   1.000
_cell.length_c   1.000
_cell.angle_alpha   90.00
_cell.angle_beta   90.00
_cell.angle_gamma   90.00
#
_symmetry.space_group_name_H-M   'P 1'
#
loop_
_entity.id
_entity.type
_entity.pdbx_description
1 polymer ?
#
loop_
_entity_poly.entity_id
_entity_poly.type
_entity_poly.pdbx_seq_one_letter_code
_entity_poly.pdbx_strand_id
1 'polypeptide(L)'
;MKASSHDEFRDFVAMRSTALLRLAVLLTGGDRHAAEDLLQIALMKSYGRWERIEQPEAYIRQIMYRQQVNRWRLRRHRAETTVPVPPESGTAADAGADAELRVALWAALGRLNKRQRAVVVLRYFEDLPEAEVAELLGCPIGTVRSTAHRALGKLRTLVPELGPEEAGKQTQPLSYTPKEARG
;
A
#
# COMPACT_ATOMS: atom_id res chain seq x y z
N MET A 1 14.36 -8.43 25.10
CA MET A 1 14.84 -7.39 24.17
C MET A 1 15.78 -6.47 24.94
N LYS A 2 16.95 -6.16 24.39
CA LYS A 2 17.93 -5.28 25.02
C LYS A 2 17.46 -3.82 24.94
N ALA A 3 17.94 -2.94 25.84
CA ALA A 3 17.55 -1.52 25.82
C ALA A 3 17.81 -0.83 24.46
N SER A 4 18.93 -1.15 23.79
CA SER A 4 19.27 -0.64 22.46
C SER A 4 18.26 -1.04 21.38
N SER A 5 17.75 -2.28 21.42
CA SER A 5 16.77 -2.79 20.45
C SER A 5 15.40 -2.11 20.61
N HIS A 6 15.05 -1.69 21.82
CA HIS A 6 13.84 -0.89 22.05
C HIS A 6 13.96 0.52 21.47
N ASP A 7 15.10 1.16 21.64
CA ASP A 7 15.37 2.50 21.10
C ASP A 7 15.42 2.47 19.56
N GLU A 8 16.09 1.48 18.97
CA GLU A 8 16.12 1.27 17.51
C GLU A 8 14.70 1.09 16.92
N PHE A 9 13.85 0.29 17.57
CA PHE A 9 12.47 0.12 17.15
C PHE A 9 11.69 1.44 17.23
N ARG A 10 11.84 2.18 18.32
CA ARG A 10 11.16 3.47 18.51
C ARG A 10 11.58 4.49 17.45
N ASP A 11 12.88 4.56 17.16
CA ASP A 11 13.42 5.46 16.14
C ASP A 11 12.92 5.08 14.73
N PHE A 12 12.88 3.79 14.44
CA PHE A 12 12.28 3.28 13.19
C PHE A 12 10.81 3.71 13.07
N VAL A 13 10.01 3.50 14.12
CA VAL A 13 8.59 3.88 14.14
C VAL A 13 8.44 5.39 13.92
N ALA A 14 9.25 6.22 14.60
CA ALA A 14 9.21 7.66 14.44
C ALA A 14 9.51 8.11 12.99
N MET A 15 10.46 7.46 12.32
CA MET A 15 10.84 7.80 10.95
C MET A 15 9.90 7.24 9.88
N ARG A 16 9.33 6.05 10.08
CA ARG A 16 8.64 5.29 9.01
C ARG A 16 7.14 5.18 9.18
N SER A 17 6.57 5.48 10.35
CA SER A 17 5.13 5.30 10.61
C SER A 17 4.24 6.05 9.63
N THR A 18 4.60 7.26 9.23
CA THR A 18 3.81 8.06 8.26
C THR A 18 3.74 7.37 6.89
N ALA A 19 4.86 6.87 6.37
CA ALA A 19 4.89 6.17 5.09
C ALA A 19 4.12 4.84 5.14
N LEU A 20 4.31 4.08 6.23
CA LEU A 20 3.60 2.82 6.45
C LEU A 20 2.09 3.04 6.65
N LEU A 21 1.68 4.12 7.33
CA LEU A 21 0.27 4.47 7.48
C LEU A 21 -0.36 4.83 6.13
N ARG A 22 0.33 5.58 5.27
CA ARG A 22 -0.15 5.86 3.91
C ARG A 22 -0.42 4.58 3.13
N LEU A 23 0.50 3.62 3.18
CA LEU A 23 0.31 2.30 2.57
C LEU A 23 -0.90 1.57 3.18
N ALA A 24 -1.05 1.58 4.51
CA ALA A 24 -2.18 0.97 5.18
C ALA A 24 -3.52 1.58 4.71
N VAL A 25 -3.59 2.90 4.57
CA VAL A 25 -4.77 3.61 4.07
C VAL A 25 -5.08 3.21 2.62
N LEU A 26 -4.07 3.09 1.74
CA LEU A 26 -4.25 2.57 0.38
C LEU A 26 -4.84 1.15 0.38
N LEU A 27 -4.30 0.26 1.19
CA LEU A 27 -4.74 -1.13 1.28
C LEU A 27 -6.16 -1.27 1.84
N THR A 28 -6.55 -0.40 2.77
CA THR A 28 -7.88 -0.41 3.40
C THR A 28 -8.92 0.36 2.61
N GLY A 29 -8.49 1.16 1.60
CA GLY A 29 -9.37 1.94 0.73
C GLY A 29 -9.91 3.21 1.38
N GLY A 30 -9.08 3.88 2.17
CA GLY A 30 -9.40 5.13 2.82
C GLY A 30 -9.95 4.97 4.25
N ASP A 31 -10.23 3.75 4.70
CA ASP A 31 -10.67 3.50 6.08
C ASP A 31 -9.49 3.71 7.04
N ARG A 32 -9.46 4.88 7.68
CA ARG A 32 -8.38 5.30 8.58
C ARG A 32 -8.25 4.40 9.81
N HIS A 33 -9.37 4.04 10.43
CA HIS A 33 -9.34 3.16 11.61
C HIS A 33 -8.81 1.78 11.26
N ALA A 34 -9.29 1.20 10.14
CA ALA A 34 -8.77 -0.06 9.66
C ALA A 34 -7.29 0.01 9.26
N ALA A 35 -6.81 1.16 8.78
CA ALA A 35 -5.41 1.40 8.44
C ALA A 35 -4.53 1.48 9.69
N GLU A 36 -4.95 2.23 10.69
CA GLU A 36 -4.25 2.34 11.98
C GLU A 36 -4.15 0.98 12.67
N ASP A 37 -5.24 0.21 12.71
CA ASP A 37 -5.26 -1.17 13.22
C ASP A 37 -4.28 -2.08 12.43
N LEU A 38 -4.27 -1.96 11.10
CA LEU A 38 -3.41 -2.76 10.25
C LEU A 38 -1.94 -2.49 10.55
N LEU A 39 -1.56 -1.21 10.64
CA LEU A 39 -0.21 -0.78 10.99
C LEU A 39 0.16 -1.23 12.41
N GLN A 40 -0.71 -1.01 13.38
CA GLN A 40 -0.47 -1.40 14.77
C GLN A 40 -0.21 -2.91 14.89
N ILE A 41 -1.04 -3.75 14.26
CA ILE A 41 -0.83 -5.20 14.25
C ILE A 41 0.52 -5.57 13.63
N ALA A 42 0.91 -4.91 12.54
CA ALA A 42 2.19 -5.18 11.89
C ALA A 42 3.37 -4.80 12.77
N LEU A 43 3.32 -3.62 13.40
CA LEU A 43 4.36 -3.16 14.34
C LEU A 43 4.47 -4.08 15.58
N MET A 44 3.34 -4.46 16.18
CA MET A 44 3.33 -5.38 17.33
C MET A 44 3.97 -6.74 17.00
N LYS A 45 3.66 -7.31 15.83
CA LYS A 45 4.26 -8.57 15.39
C LYS A 45 5.75 -8.45 15.10
N SER A 46 6.21 -7.30 14.66
CA SER A 46 7.62 -7.04 14.37
C SER A 46 8.43 -6.80 15.65
N TYR A 47 7.84 -6.15 16.64
CA TYR A 47 8.48 -5.81 17.90
C TYR A 47 9.08 -7.03 18.60
N GLY A 48 8.32 -8.11 18.75
CA GLY A 48 8.79 -9.34 19.40
C GLY A 48 9.93 -10.08 18.69
N ARG A 49 10.26 -9.67 17.45
CA ARG A 49 11.30 -10.31 16.62
C ARG A 49 12.32 -9.29 16.11
N TRP A 50 12.30 -8.06 16.61
CA TRP A 50 13.05 -6.93 16.07
C TRP A 50 14.53 -7.23 15.84
N GLU A 51 15.19 -7.82 16.81
CA GLU A 51 16.63 -8.17 16.76
C GLU A 51 17.00 -9.18 15.64
N ARG A 52 16.01 -9.85 15.06
CA ARG A 52 16.20 -10.88 14.01
C ARG A 52 15.77 -10.40 12.64
N ILE A 53 15.29 -9.16 12.53
CA ILE A 53 14.78 -8.63 11.28
C ILE A 53 15.89 -7.83 10.59
N GLU A 54 16.43 -8.34 9.51
CA GLU A 54 17.47 -7.65 8.72
C GLU A 54 16.91 -6.44 7.95
N GLN A 55 15.68 -6.54 7.43
CA GLN A 55 15.02 -5.50 6.66
C GLN A 55 13.66 -5.14 7.27
N PRO A 56 13.63 -4.29 8.32
CA PRO A 56 12.42 -4.02 9.08
C PRO A 56 11.25 -3.49 8.26
N GLU A 57 11.49 -2.55 7.36
CA GLU A 57 10.43 -1.96 6.54
C GLU A 57 9.78 -3.00 5.61
N ALA A 58 10.57 -3.78 4.88
CA ALA A 58 10.07 -4.83 3.99
C ALA A 58 9.29 -5.89 4.77
N TYR A 59 9.78 -6.27 5.95
CA TYR A 59 9.12 -7.25 6.81
C TYR A 59 7.75 -6.75 7.31
N ILE A 60 7.67 -5.50 7.76
CA ILE A 60 6.41 -4.88 8.22
C ILE A 60 5.42 -4.76 7.07
N ARG A 61 5.87 -4.33 5.87
CA ARG A 61 5.02 -4.29 4.66
C ARG A 61 4.45 -5.67 4.34
N GLN A 62 5.26 -6.72 4.37
CA GLN A 62 4.79 -8.09 4.16
C GLN A 62 3.73 -8.53 5.18
N ILE A 63 3.91 -8.18 6.45
CA ILE A 63 2.88 -8.44 7.47
C ILE A 63 1.59 -7.72 7.13
N MET A 64 1.66 -6.45 6.75
CA MET A 64 0.48 -5.66 6.37
C MET A 64 -0.26 -6.29 5.19
N TYR A 65 0.44 -6.73 4.14
CA TYR A 65 -0.17 -7.40 2.98
C TYR A 65 -0.89 -8.67 3.39
N ARG A 66 -0.21 -9.56 4.12
CA ARG A 66 -0.80 -10.82 4.60
C ARG A 66 -2.01 -10.61 5.51
N GLN A 67 -1.94 -9.64 6.43
CA GLN A 67 -3.06 -9.30 7.31
C GLN A 67 -4.27 -8.79 6.51
N GLN A 68 -4.05 -7.91 5.56
CA GLN A 68 -5.12 -7.38 4.74
C GLN A 68 -5.77 -8.46 3.87
N VAL A 69 -4.97 -9.36 3.27
CA VAL A 69 -5.48 -10.49 2.50
C VAL A 69 -6.27 -11.45 3.39
N ASN A 70 -5.78 -11.76 4.58
CA ASN A 70 -6.47 -12.63 5.53
C ASN A 70 -7.79 -12.01 6.02
N ARG A 71 -7.80 -10.73 6.38
CA ARG A 71 -9.04 -9.99 6.71
C ARG A 71 -10.06 -10.09 5.58
N TRP A 72 -9.60 -9.96 4.34
CA TRP A 72 -10.47 -10.07 3.18
C TRP A 72 -11.02 -11.49 2.97
N ARG A 73 -10.20 -12.53 3.13
CA ARG A 73 -10.62 -13.93 3.02
C ARG A 73 -11.68 -14.29 4.07
N LEU A 74 -11.46 -13.89 5.32
CA LEU A 74 -12.39 -14.12 6.43
C LEU A 74 -13.73 -13.38 6.26
N ARG A 75 -13.69 -12.13 5.75
CA ARG A 75 -14.90 -11.33 5.50
C ARG A 75 -15.66 -11.70 4.23
N ARG A 76 -15.09 -12.55 3.37
CA ARG A 76 -15.79 -13.04 2.17
C ARG A 76 -17.07 -13.84 2.52
N HIS A 77 -17.15 -14.34 3.72
CA HIS A 77 -18.35 -15.01 4.27
C HIS A 77 -19.32 -14.06 4.98
N ARG A 78 -18.95 -12.80 5.19
CA ARG A 78 -19.83 -11.74 5.71
C ARG A 78 -19.89 -10.61 4.69
N ALA A 79 -21.03 -10.46 4.05
CA ALA A 79 -21.33 -9.33 3.20
C ALA A 79 -21.44 -8.07 4.07
N GLU A 80 -20.36 -7.27 4.17
CA GLU A 80 -20.40 -5.95 4.76
C GLU A 80 -20.03 -4.93 3.68
N THR A 81 -21.01 -4.13 3.34
CA THR A 81 -20.87 -2.95 2.48
C THR A 81 -20.21 -1.85 3.31
N THR A 82 -18.90 -1.67 3.18
CA THR A 82 -18.21 -0.54 3.80
C THR A 82 -18.30 0.64 2.83
N VAL A 83 -18.97 1.71 3.24
CA VAL A 83 -18.99 2.98 2.53
C VAL A 83 -17.59 3.62 2.69
N PRO A 84 -16.90 3.98 1.59
CA PRO A 84 -15.61 4.64 1.70
C PRO A 84 -15.80 6.05 2.25
N VAL A 85 -15.17 6.36 3.37
CA VAL A 85 -15.00 7.73 3.85
C VAL A 85 -13.73 8.26 3.20
N PRO A 86 -13.77 9.43 2.52
CA PRO A 86 -12.55 10.04 1.99
C PRO A 86 -11.58 10.32 3.13
N PRO A 87 -10.28 10.06 2.97
CA PRO A 87 -9.32 10.44 3.99
C PRO A 87 -9.30 11.96 4.10
N GLU A 88 -9.43 12.46 5.33
CA GLU A 88 -9.15 13.86 5.61
C GLU A 88 -7.72 14.16 5.14
N SER A 89 -7.60 15.15 4.27
CA SER A 89 -6.35 15.56 3.66
C SER A 89 -5.39 16.09 4.73
N GLY A 90 -4.58 15.20 5.28
CA GLY A 90 -3.47 15.59 6.11
C GLY A 90 -2.35 16.16 5.24
N THR A 91 -2.04 17.43 5.47
CA THR A 91 -0.97 18.28 4.93
C THR A 91 -1.17 18.80 3.52
N ALA A 92 -1.74 20.00 3.46
CA ALA A 92 -1.62 20.95 2.38
C ALA A 92 -0.13 21.32 2.17
N ALA A 93 0.48 20.76 1.13
CA ALA A 93 1.79 21.21 0.65
C ALA A 93 1.98 21.04 -0.86
N ASP A 94 0.89 20.77 -1.63
CA ASP A 94 0.90 20.90 -3.09
C ASP A 94 -0.50 21.34 -3.53
N ALA A 95 -0.73 22.66 -3.52
CA ALA A 95 -1.92 23.27 -4.07
C ALA A 95 -1.75 23.38 -5.59
N GLY A 96 -2.28 22.39 -6.32
CA GLY A 96 -2.27 22.34 -7.78
C GLY A 96 -3.11 21.19 -8.32
N ALA A 97 -3.21 21.08 -9.64
CA ALA A 97 -3.93 20.00 -10.35
C ALA A 97 -3.54 18.59 -9.87
N ASP A 98 -2.28 18.41 -9.44
CA ASP A 98 -1.78 17.16 -8.86
C ASP A 98 -2.47 16.78 -7.54
N ALA A 99 -2.87 17.76 -6.73
CA ALA A 99 -3.57 17.49 -5.47
C ALA A 99 -5.00 17.01 -5.72
N GLU A 100 -5.70 17.61 -6.68
CA GLU A 100 -7.05 17.20 -7.08
C GLU A 100 -7.05 15.80 -7.70
N LEU A 101 -6.07 15.53 -8.59
CA LEU A 101 -5.90 14.21 -9.19
C LEU A 101 -5.60 13.14 -8.13
N ARG A 102 -4.77 13.46 -7.14
CA ARG A 102 -4.49 12.57 -6.01
C ARG A 102 -5.75 12.25 -5.20
N VAL A 103 -6.55 13.25 -4.87
CA VAL A 103 -7.82 13.06 -4.15
C VAL A 103 -8.78 12.21 -4.97
N ALA A 104 -8.91 12.49 -6.28
CA ALA A 104 -9.74 11.70 -7.17
C ALA A 104 -9.29 10.24 -7.27
N LEU A 105 -7.98 10.01 -7.36
CA LEU A 105 -7.39 8.67 -7.39
C LEU A 105 -7.65 7.90 -6.07
N TRP A 106 -7.51 8.57 -4.92
CA TRP A 106 -7.83 7.98 -3.63
C TRP A 106 -9.30 7.56 -3.54
N ALA A 107 -10.21 8.44 -3.94
CA ALA A 107 -11.63 8.14 -3.99
C ALA A 107 -11.94 6.97 -4.94
N ALA A 108 -11.30 6.93 -6.10
CA ALA A 108 -11.45 5.86 -7.08
C ALA A 108 -10.94 4.50 -6.57
N LEU A 109 -9.80 4.48 -5.87
CA LEU A 109 -9.29 3.29 -5.21
C LEU A 109 -10.27 2.76 -4.15
N GLY A 110 -10.94 3.66 -3.41
CA GLY A 110 -12.01 3.31 -2.49
C GLY A 110 -13.18 2.58 -3.15
N ARG A 111 -13.47 2.87 -4.43
CA ARG A 111 -14.55 2.25 -5.21
C ARG A 111 -14.19 0.91 -5.86
N LEU A 112 -12.93 0.52 -5.83
CA LEU A 112 -12.52 -0.83 -6.22
C LEU A 112 -12.96 -1.84 -5.16
N ASN A 113 -13.29 -3.05 -5.60
CA ASN A 113 -13.45 -4.13 -4.62
C ASN A 113 -12.09 -4.46 -3.97
N LYS A 114 -12.13 -5.07 -2.79
CA LYS A 114 -10.94 -5.35 -1.96
C LYS A 114 -9.81 -6.07 -2.73
N ARG A 115 -10.17 -7.01 -3.61
CA ARG A 115 -9.21 -7.76 -4.42
C ARG A 115 -8.58 -6.91 -5.51
N GLN A 116 -9.40 -6.14 -6.23
CA GLN A 116 -8.93 -5.21 -7.25
C GLN A 116 -7.98 -4.18 -6.66
N ARG A 117 -8.36 -3.59 -5.54
CA ARG A 117 -7.53 -2.62 -4.81
C ARG A 117 -6.21 -3.23 -4.37
N ALA A 118 -6.22 -4.41 -3.75
CA ALA A 118 -4.99 -5.08 -3.34
C ALA A 118 -4.06 -5.33 -4.54
N VAL A 119 -4.58 -5.81 -5.67
CA VAL A 119 -3.77 -6.01 -6.88
C VAL A 119 -3.18 -4.70 -7.37
N VAL A 120 -3.97 -3.62 -7.45
CA VAL A 120 -3.47 -2.31 -7.91
C VAL A 120 -2.40 -1.77 -6.97
N VAL A 121 -2.64 -1.78 -5.66
CA VAL A 121 -1.67 -1.28 -4.68
C VAL A 121 -0.38 -2.08 -4.73
N LEU A 122 -0.45 -3.42 -4.69
CA LEU A 122 0.74 -4.26 -4.69
C LEU A 122 1.54 -4.17 -5.99
N ARG A 123 0.86 -4.07 -7.15
CA ARG A 123 1.52 -4.02 -8.46
C ARG A 123 2.08 -2.65 -8.83
N TYR A 124 1.37 -1.56 -8.51
CA TYR A 124 1.66 -0.23 -9.06
C TYR A 124 2.14 0.78 -8.01
N PHE A 125 1.82 0.59 -6.73
CA PHE A 125 2.35 1.43 -5.65
C PHE A 125 3.54 0.80 -4.95
N GLU A 126 3.55 -0.54 -4.83
CA GLU A 126 4.62 -1.29 -4.18
C GLU A 126 5.57 -1.97 -5.20
N ASP A 127 5.25 -1.87 -6.48
CA ASP A 127 6.02 -2.41 -7.62
C ASP A 127 6.40 -3.89 -7.49
N LEU A 128 5.52 -4.69 -6.85
CA LEU A 128 5.78 -6.11 -6.67
C LEU A 128 5.57 -6.88 -7.98
N PRO A 129 6.40 -7.87 -8.30
CA PRO A 129 6.21 -8.77 -9.44
C PRO A 129 4.86 -9.50 -9.38
N GLU A 130 4.26 -9.80 -10.54
CA GLU A 130 2.98 -10.53 -10.61
C GLU A 130 3.00 -11.87 -9.87
N ALA A 131 4.14 -12.57 -9.90
CA ALA A 131 4.32 -13.83 -9.20
C ALA A 131 4.22 -13.67 -7.69
N GLU A 132 4.86 -12.63 -7.13
CA GLU A 132 4.81 -12.35 -5.70
C GLU A 132 3.40 -11.92 -5.26
N VAL A 133 2.73 -11.09 -6.06
CA VAL A 133 1.32 -10.73 -5.80
C VAL A 133 0.41 -11.96 -5.86
N ALA A 134 0.64 -12.88 -6.80
CA ALA A 134 -0.11 -14.12 -6.91
C ALA A 134 0.07 -15.01 -5.66
N GLU A 135 1.31 -15.12 -5.17
CA GLU A 135 1.63 -15.84 -3.93
C GLU A 135 0.95 -15.20 -2.72
N LEU A 136 1.09 -13.89 -2.54
CA LEU A 136 0.46 -13.14 -1.44
C LEU A 136 -1.08 -13.30 -1.44
N LEU A 137 -1.70 -13.23 -2.62
CA LEU A 137 -3.15 -13.36 -2.78
C LEU A 137 -3.63 -14.82 -2.80
N GLY A 138 -2.71 -15.79 -2.92
CA GLY A 138 -3.01 -17.21 -3.05
C GLY A 138 -3.86 -17.51 -4.27
N CYS A 139 -3.48 -17.00 -5.44
CA CYS A 139 -4.20 -17.19 -6.69
C CYS A 139 -3.23 -17.32 -7.88
N PRO A 140 -3.68 -17.90 -9.01
CA PRO A 140 -2.86 -17.98 -10.22
C PRO A 140 -2.44 -16.59 -10.76
N ILE A 141 -1.26 -16.49 -11.36
CA ILE A 141 -0.74 -15.25 -11.98
C ILE A 141 -1.72 -14.69 -13.02
N GLY A 142 -2.35 -15.54 -13.84
CA GLY A 142 -3.39 -15.12 -14.79
C GLY A 142 -4.57 -14.41 -14.13
N THR A 143 -4.88 -14.77 -12.89
CA THR A 143 -5.91 -14.07 -12.10
C THR A 143 -5.45 -12.68 -11.65
N VAL A 144 -4.17 -12.51 -11.32
CA VAL A 144 -3.59 -11.19 -11.01
C VAL A 144 -3.70 -10.29 -12.24
N ARG A 145 -3.26 -10.76 -13.42
CA ARG A 145 -3.33 -10.02 -14.68
C ARG A 145 -4.74 -9.59 -15.04
N SER A 146 -5.69 -10.53 -15.03
CA SER A 146 -7.08 -10.22 -15.37
C SER A 146 -7.76 -9.30 -14.35
N THR A 147 -7.37 -9.39 -13.07
CA THR A 147 -7.86 -8.50 -12.01
C THR A 147 -7.27 -7.11 -12.16
N ALA A 148 -5.96 -6.99 -12.45
CA ALA A 148 -5.29 -5.72 -12.72
C ALA A 148 -5.94 -5.01 -13.90
N HIS A 149 -6.11 -5.70 -15.03
CA HIS A 149 -6.72 -5.15 -16.22
C HIS A 149 -8.13 -4.57 -15.93
N ARG A 150 -8.99 -5.33 -15.27
CA ARG A 150 -10.34 -4.87 -14.89
C ARG A 150 -10.32 -3.71 -13.92
N ALA A 151 -9.38 -3.72 -12.95
CA ALA A 151 -9.25 -2.65 -11.98
C ALA A 151 -8.79 -1.35 -12.62
N LEU A 152 -7.78 -1.40 -13.51
CA LEU A 152 -7.32 -0.23 -14.27
C LEU A 152 -8.40 0.32 -15.20
N GLY A 153 -9.16 -0.55 -15.89
CA GLY A 153 -10.31 -0.12 -16.68
C GLY A 153 -11.33 0.65 -15.85
N LYS A 154 -11.65 0.16 -14.64
CA LYS A 154 -12.56 0.84 -13.73
C LYS A 154 -11.98 2.17 -13.21
N LEU A 155 -10.68 2.23 -12.91
CA LEU A 155 -10.02 3.48 -12.48
C LEU A 155 -10.06 4.54 -13.58
N ARG A 156 -9.79 4.19 -14.85
CA ARG A 156 -9.90 5.11 -15.99
C ARG A 156 -11.32 5.67 -16.18
N THR A 157 -12.34 4.86 -15.91
CA THR A 157 -13.72 5.34 -15.94
C THR A 157 -14.04 6.30 -14.80
N LEU A 158 -13.45 6.10 -13.62
CA LEU A 158 -13.69 6.92 -12.43
C LEU A 158 -12.85 8.21 -12.42
N VAL A 159 -11.68 8.18 -13.04
CA VAL A 159 -10.72 9.29 -13.12
C VAL A 159 -10.23 9.35 -14.57
N PRO A 160 -10.99 10.00 -15.48
CA PRO A 160 -10.64 10.07 -16.92
C PRO A 160 -9.27 10.70 -17.19
N GLU A 161 -8.79 11.55 -16.30
CA GLU A 161 -7.48 12.21 -16.35
C GLU A 161 -6.31 11.22 -16.27
N LEU A 162 -6.54 9.99 -15.78
CA LEU A 162 -5.59 8.88 -15.81
C LEU A 162 -5.55 8.17 -17.18
N GLY A 163 -5.81 8.87 -18.26
CA GLY A 163 -5.79 8.35 -19.63
C GLY A 163 -4.41 7.77 -20.02
N PRO A 164 -4.32 7.01 -21.12
CA PRO A 164 -3.11 6.30 -21.51
C PRO A 164 -1.89 7.19 -21.82
N GLU A 165 -2.08 8.48 -22.07
CA GLU A 165 -0.99 9.42 -22.35
C GLU A 165 -0.23 9.85 -21.09
N GLU A 166 -0.85 9.87 -19.91
CA GLU A 166 -0.21 10.29 -18.66
C GLU A 166 0.42 9.15 -17.89
N ALA A 167 -0.11 7.94 -17.99
CA ALA A 167 0.48 6.76 -17.35
C ALA A 167 1.87 6.37 -17.92
N GLY A 168 2.21 6.88 -19.11
CA GLY A 168 3.51 6.63 -19.75
C GLY A 168 4.61 7.65 -19.40
N LYS A 169 4.27 8.80 -18.80
CA LYS A 169 5.23 9.88 -18.54
C LYS A 169 5.76 9.99 -17.11
N GLN A 170 5.17 9.28 -16.16
CA GLN A 170 5.56 9.39 -14.75
C GLN A 170 6.24 8.16 -14.14
N THR A 171 6.63 7.18 -14.96
CA THR A 171 7.55 6.14 -14.52
C THR A 171 8.98 6.50 -14.90
N GLN A 172 9.50 7.62 -14.41
CA GLN A 172 10.92 7.70 -14.15
C GLN A 172 11.18 6.99 -12.82
N PRO A 173 11.91 5.87 -12.82
CA PRO A 173 12.43 5.33 -11.57
C PRO A 173 13.34 6.40 -10.99
N LEU A 174 13.13 6.74 -9.72
CA LEU A 174 14.13 7.45 -8.93
C LEU A 174 15.40 6.60 -8.99
N SER A 175 16.28 6.93 -9.93
CA SER A 175 17.59 6.32 -10.10
C SER A 175 18.40 6.63 -8.84
N TYR A 176 18.40 5.67 -7.92
CA TYR A 176 19.41 5.63 -6.88
C TYR A 176 20.73 5.27 -7.55
N THR A 177 21.56 6.26 -7.76
CA THR A 177 22.96 6.07 -8.18
C THR A 177 23.79 5.84 -6.92
N PRO A 178 24.39 4.66 -6.72
CA PRO A 178 25.35 4.46 -5.64
C PRO A 178 26.56 5.33 -5.98
N LYS A 179 26.90 6.23 -5.07
CA LYS A 179 28.13 7.03 -5.14
C LYS A 179 29.31 6.09 -4.97
N GLU A 180 30.01 5.81 -6.07
CA GLU A 180 31.28 5.08 -6.06
C GLU A 180 32.25 5.78 -5.09
N ALA A 181 32.66 5.03 -4.08
CA ALA A 181 33.79 5.40 -3.23
C ALA A 181 35.07 5.21 -4.06
N ARG A 182 35.67 6.33 -4.50
CA ARG A 182 37.06 6.37 -4.92
C ARG A 182 37.93 6.85 -3.76
N GLY A 183 39.00 6.13 -3.51
CA GLY A 183 40.13 6.56 -2.70
C GLY A 183 40.56 5.56 -1.68
#